data_bd1110198d2a1460a37ae347fc928af2
#
_entry.id   bd1110198d2a1460a37ae347fc928af2
#
_cell.length_a   1.000
_cell.length_b   1.000
_cell.length_c   1.000
_cell.angle_alpha   90.00
_cell.angle_beta   90.00
_cell.angle_gamma   90.00
#
_symmetry.space_group_name_H-M   'P 1'
#
loop_
_entity.id
_entity.type
_entity.pdbx_description
1 polymer ?
#
loop_
_entity_poly.entity_id
_entity_poly.type
_entity_poly.pdbx_seq_one_letter_code
_entity_poly.pdbx_strand_id
1 'polypeptide(L)'
;MSVFTNQSVTATPAVSSADVILHAFDWSYQKVASEAERIAQLGYDSVLVSPAMTSPNHSEWWNRYQPQDYRVINSPLGNTLDFIAMQKALSEHGISLYVDVVFNHMANESQVRSDLTYPNPQTMADYQAQVEHFEALKLFGDLSQPLFTDEDFEPAFPITNWLDASDVQKGRLSGSDTDPGLPTLAPTENVIANQQAYLQALKDLGVAGFRIDAAKHLSPEHIAKVWTDNICKGVKIFGEIITDGGEGKAEYEVFLKPFIESTTFDAYDFPLFHRLLNVFKHAHSMTSLLDLHQQGQCLDDKRAITFAVTHDIPNNDVFRNQMLSPQQEQLVYCYLLGCSDGAPLIYTDLNTSNDLDALGYPRWEQSWHDTSLIKMIQFHKQVHGSPVQVLESTDDVLVILRGTEEKPIGIVAINKGSEECHITLPTNQNQFNVWLGGDDLLRQTLTLPAQSGIMLLT
;
A
#
# COMPACT_ATOMS: atom_id res chain seq x y z
N MET A 1 -2.40 38.94 -8.86
CA MET A 1 -0.95 38.79 -9.14
C MET A 1 -0.39 37.81 -8.13
N SER A 2 -0.27 36.57 -8.57
CA SER A 2 0.24 35.46 -7.75
C SER A 2 1.73 35.62 -7.54
N VAL A 3 2.19 35.78 -6.31
CA VAL A 3 3.59 35.74 -5.94
C VAL A 3 3.88 34.36 -5.35
N PHE A 4 4.02 33.35 -6.21
CA PHE A 4 4.76 32.18 -5.86
C PHE A 4 6.22 32.38 -6.23
N THR A 5 7.04 32.74 -5.25
CA THR A 5 8.49 32.77 -5.39
C THR A 5 8.98 31.34 -5.60
N ASN A 6 9.66 31.10 -6.73
CA ASN A 6 10.46 29.91 -7.00
C ASN A 6 11.42 29.62 -5.84
N GLN A 7 11.03 28.75 -4.92
CA GLN A 7 12.01 28.05 -4.11
C GLN A 7 12.43 26.81 -4.90
N SER A 8 13.71 26.68 -5.14
CA SER A 8 14.33 25.53 -5.78
C SER A 8 13.89 24.23 -5.08
N VAL A 9 13.03 23.46 -5.75
CA VAL A 9 12.70 22.10 -5.36
C VAL A 9 14.00 21.32 -5.43
N THR A 10 14.53 20.93 -4.29
CA THR A 10 15.62 19.95 -4.21
C THR A 10 15.15 18.68 -4.88
N ALA A 11 15.97 18.13 -5.77
CA ALA A 11 15.66 16.92 -6.52
C ALA A 11 15.18 15.82 -5.56
N THR A 12 14.00 15.28 -5.81
CA THR A 12 13.45 14.12 -5.09
C THR A 12 14.49 12.99 -5.15
N PRO A 13 14.85 12.35 -4.01
CA PRO A 13 15.77 11.21 -4.04
C PRO A 13 15.22 10.13 -4.96
N ALA A 14 16.10 9.47 -5.70
CA ALA A 14 15.71 8.27 -6.43
C ALA A 14 15.14 7.26 -5.43
N VAL A 15 13.92 6.78 -5.68
CA VAL A 15 13.23 5.83 -4.78
C VAL A 15 14.10 4.58 -4.66
N SER A 16 14.49 4.25 -3.43
CA SER A 16 15.29 3.07 -3.12
C SER A 16 14.43 1.82 -3.21
N SER A 17 14.97 0.71 -3.73
CA SER A 17 14.31 -0.59 -3.69
C SER A 17 14.12 -1.13 -2.26
N ALA A 18 14.87 -0.60 -1.28
CA ALA A 18 14.73 -0.91 0.15
C ALA A 18 13.64 -0.08 0.87
N ASP A 19 12.74 0.53 0.13
CA ASP A 19 11.70 1.44 0.62
C ASP A 19 10.72 0.76 1.57
N VAL A 20 10.77 1.08 2.85
CA VAL A 20 9.82 0.62 3.87
C VAL A 20 8.69 1.62 3.99
N ILE A 21 7.49 1.23 3.60
CA ILE A 21 6.32 2.10 3.47
C ILE A 21 5.45 1.99 4.73
N LEU A 22 5.21 3.10 5.42
CA LEU A 22 4.16 3.18 6.44
C LEU A 22 2.83 3.53 5.76
N HIS A 23 1.87 2.62 5.79
CA HIS A 23 0.49 2.91 5.37
C HIS A 23 -0.28 3.53 6.53
N ALA A 24 -0.27 4.86 6.60
CA ALA A 24 -0.99 5.66 7.61
C ALA A 24 -2.48 5.77 7.22
N PHE A 25 -3.20 4.64 7.30
CA PHE A 25 -4.56 4.52 6.83
C PHE A 25 -5.54 5.35 7.67
N ASP A 26 -6.29 6.20 6.99
CA ASP A 26 -7.30 7.12 7.56
C ASP A 26 -6.73 8.08 8.65
N TRP A 27 -5.41 8.30 8.66
CA TRP A 27 -4.80 9.32 9.51
C TRP A 27 -5.07 10.71 8.96
N SER A 28 -5.41 11.68 9.84
CA SER A 28 -5.45 13.08 9.41
C SER A 28 -4.07 13.59 9.01
N TYR A 29 -4.01 14.53 8.07
CA TYR A 29 -2.74 15.13 7.63
C TYR A 29 -1.97 15.76 8.79
N GLN A 30 -2.68 16.36 9.75
CA GLN A 30 -2.08 16.91 10.97
C GLN A 30 -1.44 15.81 11.84
N LYS A 31 -2.08 14.63 11.95
CA LYS A 31 -1.51 13.49 12.67
C LYS A 31 -0.24 13.00 12.00
N VAL A 32 -0.24 12.80 10.69
CA VAL A 32 0.95 12.40 9.93
C VAL A 32 2.08 13.43 10.11
N ALA A 33 1.77 14.73 9.98
CA ALA A 33 2.74 15.80 10.18
C ALA A 33 3.37 15.78 11.58
N SER A 34 2.55 15.54 12.61
CA SER A 34 3.03 15.49 14.00
C SER A 34 3.92 14.29 14.32
N GLU A 35 3.82 13.21 13.55
CA GLU A 35 4.62 11.99 13.73
C GLU A 35 5.81 11.90 12.75
N ALA A 36 6.01 12.88 11.87
CA ALA A 36 7.00 12.80 10.79
C ALA A 36 8.42 12.51 11.30
N GLU A 37 8.87 13.19 12.36
CA GLU A 37 10.18 12.94 12.99
C GLU A 37 10.27 11.50 13.53
N ARG A 38 9.23 11.04 14.22
CA ARG A 38 9.19 9.70 14.79
C ARG A 38 9.19 8.62 13.72
N ILE A 39 8.41 8.81 12.64
CA ILE A 39 8.37 7.91 11.49
C ILE A 39 9.78 7.73 10.91
N ALA A 40 10.52 8.83 10.72
CA ALA A 40 11.90 8.80 10.24
C ALA A 40 12.84 8.07 11.22
N GLN A 41 12.75 8.38 12.51
CA GLN A 41 13.58 7.74 13.56
C GLN A 41 13.36 6.23 13.66
N LEU A 42 12.16 5.75 13.36
CA LEU A 42 11.81 4.33 13.36
C LEU A 42 12.30 3.58 12.12
N GLY A 43 12.74 4.32 11.10
CA GLY A 43 13.35 3.73 9.90
C GLY A 43 12.41 3.55 8.72
N TYR A 44 11.22 4.15 8.72
CA TYR A 44 10.38 4.22 7.52
C TYR A 44 10.99 5.18 6.50
N ASP A 45 10.85 4.88 5.21
CA ASP A 45 11.36 5.71 4.11
C ASP A 45 10.25 6.52 3.46
N SER A 46 9.03 6.01 3.52
CA SER A 46 7.87 6.66 2.92
C SER A 46 6.60 6.45 3.74
N VAL A 47 5.63 7.32 3.51
CA VAL A 47 4.28 7.24 4.09
C VAL A 47 3.27 7.25 2.96
N LEU A 48 2.41 6.22 2.92
CA LEU A 48 1.21 6.18 2.08
C LEU A 48 0.03 6.72 2.89
N VAL A 49 -0.63 7.75 2.36
CA VAL A 49 -1.85 8.33 2.93
C VAL A 49 -3.07 7.99 2.09
N SER A 50 -4.24 7.99 2.73
CA SER A 50 -5.55 7.83 2.08
C SER A 50 -5.79 8.92 1.04
N PRO A 51 -6.74 8.75 0.08
CA PRO A 51 -6.94 9.63 -1.05
C PRO A 51 -7.06 11.13 -0.69
N ALA A 52 -6.32 11.97 -1.42
CA ALA A 52 -6.18 13.40 -1.16
C ALA A 52 -7.02 14.25 -2.11
N MET A 53 -8.33 14.26 -1.94
CA MET A 53 -9.31 14.95 -2.80
C MET A 53 -10.52 15.39 -1.99
N THR A 54 -11.49 16.05 -2.61
CA THR A 54 -12.79 16.24 -2.00
C THR A 54 -13.57 14.93 -1.97
N SER A 55 -14.00 14.52 -0.79
CA SER A 55 -14.78 13.31 -0.54
C SER A 55 -15.87 13.59 0.50
N PRO A 56 -16.92 12.71 0.64
CA PRO A 56 -17.98 12.91 1.60
C PRO A 56 -17.47 13.13 3.02
N ASN A 57 -18.03 14.11 3.72
CA ASN A 57 -17.65 14.45 5.09
C ASN A 57 -18.37 13.54 6.11
N HIS A 58 -18.09 12.24 6.02
CA HIS A 58 -18.62 11.20 6.91
C HIS A 58 -17.45 10.45 7.58
N SER A 59 -17.72 9.84 8.74
CA SER A 59 -16.70 9.17 9.56
C SER A 59 -16.20 7.86 8.97
N GLU A 60 -17.04 7.15 8.22
CA GLU A 60 -16.72 5.84 7.69
C GLU A 60 -15.57 5.92 6.67
N TRP A 61 -14.55 5.10 6.84
CA TRP A 61 -13.32 5.12 6.07
C TRP A 61 -13.52 5.02 4.54
N TRP A 62 -14.49 4.23 4.09
CA TRP A 62 -14.76 4.03 2.66
C TRP A 62 -15.23 5.30 1.95
N ASN A 63 -15.68 6.33 2.68
CA ASN A 63 -15.98 7.64 2.08
C ASN A 63 -14.72 8.31 1.50
N ARG A 64 -13.49 7.94 1.98
CA ARG A 64 -12.24 8.46 1.40
C ARG A 64 -12.03 7.96 -0.02
N TYR A 65 -12.66 6.83 -0.38
CA TYR A 65 -12.61 6.23 -1.71
C TYR A 65 -13.82 6.60 -2.57
N GLN A 66 -14.54 7.67 -2.24
CA GLN A 66 -15.63 8.23 -3.03
C GLN A 66 -15.30 9.66 -3.49
N PRO A 67 -14.58 9.82 -4.63
CA PRO A 67 -14.21 11.13 -5.15
C PRO A 67 -15.43 11.98 -5.49
N GLN A 68 -15.42 13.24 -5.05
CA GLN A 68 -16.40 14.25 -5.47
C GLN A 68 -15.75 15.32 -6.34
N ASP A 69 -14.50 15.70 -6.06
CA ASP A 69 -13.74 16.64 -6.88
C ASP A 69 -12.23 16.43 -6.67
N TYR A 70 -11.44 16.35 -7.74
CA TYR A 70 -9.98 16.26 -7.68
C TYR A 70 -9.29 17.63 -7.55
N ARG A 71 -9.99 18.71 -7.82
CA ARG A 71 -9.40 20.07 -7.89
C ARG A 71 -9.15 20.70 -6.54
N VAL A 72 -9.73 20.15 -5.48
CA VAL A 72 -9.57 20.64 -4.09
C VAL A 72 -9.42 19.44 -3.16
N ILE A 73 -8.46 19.49 -2.24
CA ILE A 73 -8.40 18.55 -1.14
C ILE A 73 -9.30 19.08 -0.02
N ASN A 74 -10.37 18.35 0.27
CA ASN A 74 -11.30 18.68 1.35
C ASN A 74 -12.02 17.40 1.83
N SER A 75 -11.55 16.83 2.92
CA SER A 75 -12.06 15.60 3.50
C SER A 75 -11.96 15.66 5.03
N PRO A 76 -12.51 14.69 5.78
CA PRO A 76 -12.30 14.60 7.23
C PRO A 76 -10.82 14.48 7.64
N LEU A 77 -9.91 14.15 6.72
CA LEU A 77 -8.47 14.04 7.02
C LEU A 77 -7.76 15.39 6.99
N GLY A 78 -8.39 16.41 6.40
CA GLY A 78 -7.89 17.77 6.29
C GLY A 78 -8.13 18.38 4.91
N ASN A 79 -7.66 19.60 4.73
CA ASN A 79 -7.77 20.34 3.48
C ASN A 79 -6.40 20.50 2.77
N THR A 80 -6.37 21.20 1.64
CA THR A 80 -5.14 21.42 0.85
C THR A 80 -4.01 22.03 1.67
N LEU A 81 -4.29 22.94 2.59
CA LEU A 81 -3.25 23.58 3.42
C LEU A 81 -2.68 22.61 4.46
N ASP A 82 -3.54 21.77 5.06
CA ASP A 82 -3.10 20.70 5.97
C ASP A 82 -2.23 19.68 5.23
N PHE A 83 -2.60 19.33 3.99
CA PHE A 83 -1.82 18.43 3.14
C PHE A 83 -0.44 18.99 2.81
N ILE A 84 -0.36 20.27 2.44
CA ILE A 84 0.92 20.98 2.18
C ILE A 84 1.78 20.98 3.45
N ALA A 85 1.19 21.27 4.61
CA ALA A 85 1.92 21.25 5.89
C ALA A 85 2.44 19.84 6.24
N MET A 86 1.66 18.81 6.00
CA MET A 86 2.07 17.40 6.16
C MET A 86 3.24 17.05 5.24
N GLN A 87 3.13 17.34 3.95
CA GLN A 87 4.20 17.07 2.98
C GLN A 87 5.50 17.76 3.37
N LYS A 88 5.41 19.03 3.80
CA LYS A 88 6.58 19.78 4.29
C LYS A 88 7.22 19.09 5.50
N ALA A 89 6.42 18.68 6.50
CA ALA A 89 6.93 18.02 7.68
C ALA A 89 7.62 16.69 7.34
N LEU A 90 7.04 15.88 6.46
CA LEU A 90 7.65 14.63 6.00
C LEU A 90 8.98 14.90 5.27
N SER A 91 8.99 15.86 4.36
CA SER A 91 10.18 16.24 3.60
C SER A 91 11.33 16.75 4.48
N GLU A 92 11.03 17.50 5.54
CA GLU A 92 12.04 17.99 6.51
C GLU A 92 12.76 16.85 7.24
N HIS A 93 12.12 15.68 7.32
CA HIS A 93 12.69 14.45 7.91
C HIS A 93 13.14 13.42 6.86
N GLY A 94 13.14 13.77 5.57
CA GLY A 94 13.59 12.88 4.49
C GLY A 94 12.63 11.76 4.14
N ILE A 95 11.37 11.85 4.55
CA ILE A 95 10.32 10.86 4.27
C ILE A 95 9.60 11.23 2.98
N SER A 96 9.46 10.26 2.08
CA SER A 96 8.69 10.37 0.85
C SER A 96 7.20 10.28 1.12
N LEU A 97 6.39 11.17 0.51
CA LEU A 97 4.94 11.09 0.58
C LEU A 97 4.39 10.32 -0.62
N TYR A 98 3.63 9.26 -0.35
CA TYR A 98 2.83 8.53 -1.34
C TYR A 98 1.35 8.78 -1.09
N VAL A 99 0.59 8.90 -2.17
CA VAL A 99 -0.85 9.21 -2.13
C VAL A 99 -1.64 8.12 -2.85
N ASP A 100 -2.71 7.69 -2.22
CA ASP A 100 -3.69 6.83 -2.86
C ASP A 100 -4.52 7.63 -3.87
N VAL A 101 -4.75 7.12 -5.08
CA VAL A 101 -5.51 7.79 -6.13
C VAL A 101 -6.63 6.90 -6.65
N VAL A 102 -7.85 7.42 -6.63
CA VAL A 102 -9.06 6.73 -7.06
C VAL A 102 -9.47 7.27 -8.42
N PHE A 103 -9.21 6.47 -9.48
CA PHE A 103 -9.45 6.89 -10.87
C PHE A 103 -10.49 6.06 -11.61
N ASN A 104 -10.93 4.95 -11.01
CA ASN A 104 -11.95 4.11 -11.61
C ASN A 104 -13.35 4.74 -11.56
N HIS A 105 -13.68 5.47 -10.50
CA HIS A 105 -15.06 5.89 -10.22
C HIS A 105 -15.15 7.21 -9.46
N MET A 106 -16.36 7.75 -9.41
CA MET A 106 -16.75 8.87 -8.56
C MET A 106 -17.68 8.40 -7.42
N ALA A 107 -17.98 9.30 -6.48
CA ALA A 107 -18.86 9.02 -5.35
C ALA A 107 -20.26 8.57 -5.82
N ASN A 108 -20.81 7.57 -5.17
CA ASN A 108 -22.22 7.17 -5.39
C ASN A 108 -23.16 8.10 -4.64
N GLU A 109 -23.77 9.03 -5.34
CA GLU A 109 -24.77 9.98 -4.81
C GLU A 109 -26.20 9.66 -5.31
N SER A 110 -26.42 8.44 -5.83
CA SER A 110 -27.70 8.02 -6.43
C SER A 110 -28.91 8.08 -5.50
N GLN A 111 -28.69 8.05 -4.19
CA GLN A 111 -29.75 8.20 -3.20
C GLN A 111 -30.29 9.64 -3.09
N VAL A 112 -29.51 10.64 -3.52
CA VAL A 112 -29.89 12.07 -3.39
C VAL A 112 -30.05 12.76 -4.75
N ARG A 113 -29.48 12.20 -5.81
CA ARG A 113 -29.57 12.75 -7.19
C ARG A 113 -29.40 11.68 -8.25
N SER A 114 -29.91 11.93 -9.46
CA SER A 114 -29.86 10.97 -10.57
C SER A 114 -28.88 11.36 -11.67
N ASP A 115 -28.44 12.63 -11.73
CA ASP A 115 -27.42 13.08 -12.70
C ASP A 115 -26.03 12.69 -12.23
N LEU A 116 -25.08 12.68 -13.15
CA LEU A 116 -23.67 12.38 -12.92
C LEU A 116 -22.76 13.61 -13.07
N THR A 117 -23.26 14.80 -12.73
CA THR A 117 -22.46 16.03 -12.72
C THR A 117 -21.62 16.10 -11.45
N TYR A 118 -20.31 16.18 -11.57
CA TYR A 118 -19.38 16.31 -10.44
C TYR A 118 -18.54 17.59 -10.54
N PRO A 119 -18.27 18.28 -9.43
CA PRO A 119 -18.92 18.04 -8.13
C PRO A 119 -20.41 18.32 -8.19
N ASN A 120 -21.14 17.89 -7.16
CA ASN A 120 -22.58 18.06 -7.08
C ASN A 120 -22.98 19.55 -6.99
N PRO A 121 -24.26 19.88 -7.27
CA PRO A 121 -24.72 21.29 -7.30
C PRO A 121 -24.50 22.04 -5.99
N GLN A 122 -24.53 21.38 -4.82
CA GLN A 122 -24.27 22.04 -3.54
C GLN A 122 -22.79 22.46 -3.43
N THR A 123 -21.86 21.58 -3.76
CA THR A 123 -20.42 21.89 -3.76
C THR A 123 -20.11 23.01 -4.74
N MET A 124 -20.74 23.02 -5.93
CA MET A 124 -20.61 24.11 -6.90
C MET A 124 -21.10 25.45 -6.34
N ALA A 125 -22.24 25.43 -5.62
CA ALA A 125 -22.77 26.64 -4.97
C ALA A 125 -21.84 27.12 -3.85
N ASP A 126 -21.23 26.23 -3.08
CA ASP A 126 -20.27 26.58 -2.04
C ASP A 126 -19.00 27.21 -2.63
N TYR A 127 -18.50 26.71 -3.77
CA TYR A 127 -17.39 27.31 -4.49
C TYR A 127 -17.70 28.75 -4.93
N GLN A 128 -18.90 28.97 -5.44
CA GLN A 128 -19.36 30.30 -5.86
C GLN A 128 -19.57 31.26 -4.68
N ALA A 129 -20.07 30.75 -3.55
CA ALA A 129 -20.31 31.56 -2.36
C ALA A 129 -19.03 31.95 -1.61
N GLN A 130 -17.96 31.14 -1.73
CA GLN A 130 -16.73 31.26 -0.97
C GLN A 130 -15.51 31.28 -1.91
N VAL A 131 -15.56 32.04 -3.00
CA VAL A 131 -14.55 32.03 -4.09
C VAL A 131 -13.12 32.19 -3.56
N GLU A 132 -12.87 33.20 -2.70
CA GLU A 132 -11.52 33.46 -2.18
C GLU A 132 -10.97 32.27 -1.37
N HIS A 133 -11.84 31.61 -0.59
CA HIS A 133 -11.46 30.45 0.20
C HIS A 133 -11.07 29.26 -0.68
N PHE A 134 -11.93 28.90 -1.63
CA PHE A 134 -11.68 27.74 -2.47
C PHE A 134 -10.58 27.96 -3.53
N GLU A 135 -10.41 29.20 -4.01
CA GLU A 135 -9.24 29.55 -4.85
C GLU A 135 -7.92 29.39 -4.09
N ALA A 136 -7.90 29.62 -2.78
CA ALA A 136 -6.72 29.37 -1.94
C ALA A 136 -6.45 27.87 -1.69
N LEU A 137 -7.46 27.00 -1.80
CA LEU A 137 -7.35 25.55 -1.64
C LEU A 137 -7.20 24.80 -2.96
N LYS A 138 -7.39 25.51 -4.09
CA LYS A 138 -7.43 24.90 -5.41
C LYS A 138 -6.07 24.38 -5.85
N LEU A 139 -6.06 23.14 -6.33
CA LEU A 139 -4.90 22.50 -6.95
C LEU A 139 -4.75 22.89 -8.41
N PHE A 140 -5.83 22.84 -9.18
CA PHE A 140 -5.85 23.14 -10.62
C PHE A 140 -7.26 23.48 -11.11
N GLY A 141 -7.39 23.83 -12.40
CA GLY A 141 -8.65 23.95 -13.11
C GLY A 141 -9.50 25.16 -12.72
N ASP A 142 -10.74 25.17 -13.22
CA ASP A 142 -11.75 26.21 -12.98
C ASP A 142 -12.89 25.66 -12.13
N LEU A 143 -13.02 26.14 -10.89
CA LEU A 143 -14.07 25.69 -9.96
C LEU A 143 -15.48 26.18 -10.30
N SER A 144 -15.62 27.09 -11.28
CA SER A 144 -16.94 27.55 -11.75
C SER A 144 -17.60 26.60 -12.75
N GLN A 145 -16.84 25.58 -13.22
CA GLN A 145 -17.30 24.60 -14.20
C GLN A 145 -17.38 23.19 -13.57
N PRO A 146 -18.26 22.31 -14.06
CA PRO A 146 -18.21 20.90 -13.70
C PRO A 146 -16.84 20.28 -14.03
N LEU A 147 -16.39 19.35 -13.21
CA LEU A 147 -15.23 18.51 -13.50
C LEU A 147 -15.60 17.39 -14.49
N PHE A 148 -16.70 16.69 -14.19
CA PHE A 148 -17.26 15.60 -15.01
C PHE A 148 -18.77 15.77 -15.19
N THR A 149 -19.28 15.24 -16.30
CA THR A 149 -20.70 15.21 -16.65
C THR A 149 -21.10 13.81 -17.11
N ASP A 150 -22.38 13.56 -17.36
CA ASP A 150 -22.88 12.23 -17.78
C ASP A 150 -22.09 11.60 -18.94
N GLU A 151 -21.48 12.41 -19.83
CA GLU A 151 -20.68 11.94 -20.99
C GLU A 151 -19.34 11.33 -20.58
N ASP A 152 -18.89 11.55 -19.34
CA ASP A 152 -17.61 11.09 -18.80
C ASP A 152 -17.72 9.71 -18.11
N PHE A 153 -18.88 9.09 -18.13
CA PHE A 153 -19.16 7.84 -17.43
C PHE A 153 -19.49 6.68 -18.34
N GLU A 154 -19.08 5.48 -17.96
CA GLU A 154 -19.55 4.25 -18.57
C GLU A 154 -21.05 4.03 -18.27
N PRO A 155 -21.81 3.33 -19.15
CA PRO A 155 -23.17 2.93 -18.87
C PRO A 155 -23.29 2.19 -17.53
N ALA A 156 -24.36 2.47 -16.79
CA ALA A 156 -24.58 1.85 -15.48
C ALA A 156 -24.98 0.37 -15.60
N PHE A 157 -24.15 -0.54 -15.15
CA PHE A 157 -24.48 -1.95 -14.94
C PHE A 157 -23.61 -2.54 -13.83
N PRO A 158 -24.11 -3.53 -13.05
CA PRO A 158 -23.30 -4.22 -12.03
C PRO A 158 -22.33 -5.18 -12.69
N ILE A 159 -21.17 -5.39 -12.06
CA ILE A 159 -20.22 -6.44 -12.47
C ILE A 159 -20.87 -7.80 -12.22
N THR A 160 -21.01 -8.60 -13.25
CA THR A 160 -21.64 -9.94 -13.20
C THR A 160 -20.65 -11.07 -13.39
N ASN A 161 -19.54 -10.83 -14.08
CA ASN A 161 -18.46 -11.78 -14.30
C ASN A 161 -17.10 -11.19 -13.92
N TRP A 162 -16.62 -11.52 -12.74
CA TRP A 162 -15.35 -11.02 -12.18
C TRP A 162 -14.08 -11.54 -12.88
N LEU A 163 -14.23 -12.45 -13.85
CA LEU A 163 -13.14 -12.94 -14.70
C LEU A 163 -13.23 -12.41 -16.14
N ASP A 164 -14.21 -11.59 -16.45
CA ASP A 164 -14.28 -10.85 -17.72
C ASP A 164 -13.71 -9.45 -17.52
N ALA A 165 -12.57 -9.17 -18.16
CA ALA A 165 -11.90 -7.89 -18.02
C ALA A 165 -12.78 -6.71 -18.46
N SER A 166 -13.60 -6.86 -19.51
CA SER A 166 -14.49 -5.80 -19.97
C SER A 166 -15.62 -5.52 -18.96
N ASP A 167 -16.18 -6.59 -18.35
CA ASP A 167 -17.22 -6.47 -17.35
C ASP A 167 -16.65 -5.76 -16.08
N VAL A 168 -15.47 -6.18 -15.63
CA VAL A 168 -14.80 -5.62 -14.45
C VAL A 168 -14.36 -4.17 -14.67
N GLN A 169 -13.88 -3.81 -15.87
CA GLN A 169 -13.34 -2.47 -16.16
C GLN A 169 -14.39 -1.44 -16.54
N LYS A 170 -15.63 -1.84 -16.81
CA LYS A 170 -16.72 -0.92 -17.18
C LYS A 170 -17.89 -0.97 -16.20
N GLY A 171 -18.09 -2.11 -15.55
CA GLY A 171 -19.15 -2.29 -14.58
C GLY A 171 -18.92 -1.47 -13.29
N ARG A 172 -19.99 -1.17 -12.59
CA ARG A 172 -19.94 -0.39 -11.36
C ARG A 172 -19.60 -1.26 -10.16
N LEU A 173 -18.60 -0.85 -9.41
CA LEU A 173 -18.29 -1.42 -8.10
C LEU A 173 -19.46 -1.17 -7.13
N SER A 174 -19.68 -2.10 -6.21
CA SER A 174 -20.74 -2.04 -5.17
C SER A 174 -22.16 -1.92 -5.74
N GLY A 175 -22.37 -2.23 -7.01
CA GLY A 175 -23.68 -2.24 -7.64
C GLY A 175 -24.55 -3.41 -7.17
N SER A 176 -25.87 -3.21 -7.12
CA SER A 176 -26.88 -4.20 -6.79
C SER A 176 -28.17 -3.94 -7.58
N ASP A 177 -29.17 -4.80 -7.40
CA ASP A 177 -30.50 -4.61 -8.02
C ASP A 177 -31.19 -3.29 -7.59
N THR A 178 -30.82 -2.72 -6.45
CA THR A 178 -31.45 -1.53 -5.86
C THR A 178 -30.53 -0.33 -5.78
N ASP A 179 -29.24 -0.50 -5.98
CA ASP A 179 -28.21 0.55 -5.95
C ASP A 179 -27.36 0.43 -7.22
N PRO A 180 -27.27 1.49 -8.05
CA PRO A 180 -26.47 1.44 -9.25
C PRO A 180 -24.96 1.25 -9.01
N GLY A 181 -24.49 1.46 -7.79
CA GLY A 181 -23.08 1.40 -7.42
C GLY A 181 -22.28 2.66 -7.76
N LEU A 182 -20.96 2.58 -7.58
CA LEU A 182 -20.02 3.66 -7.84
C LEU A 182 -19.95 3.97 -9.34
N PRO A 183 -20.23 5.21 -9.80
CA PRO A 183 -20.19 5.57 -11.21
C PRO A 183 -18.81 5.41 -11.82
N THR A 184 -18.64 4.48 -12.77
CA THR A 184 -17.38 4.18 -13.42
C THR A 184 -17.06 5.24 -14.46
N LEU A 185 -15.85 5.83 -14.40
CA LEU A 185 -15.37 6.82 -15.35
C LEU A 185 -14.96 6.17 -16.68
N ALA A 186 -15.47 6.70 -17.78
CA ALA A 186 -14.99 6.34 -19.11
C ALA A 186 -13.68 7.09 -19.43
N PRO A 187 -12.74 6.50 -20.21
CA PRO A 187 -11.47 7.15 -20.54
C PRO A 187 -11.62 8.21 -21.62
N THR A 188 -12.55 9.18 -21.42
CA THR A 188 -12.74 10.34 -22.29
C THR A 188 -11.55 11.27 -22.24
N GLU A 189 -11.42 12.18 -23.23
CA GLU A 189 -10.37 13.19 -23.21
C GLU A 189 -10.45 14.08 -21.96
N ASN A 190 -11.67 14.40 -21.51
CA ASN A 190 -11.90 15.20 -20.30
C ASN A 190 -11.44 14.47 -19.04
N VAL A 191 -11.82 13.19 -18.88
CA VAL A 191 -11.40 12.37 -17.72
C VAL A 191 -9.88 12.25 -17.69
N ILE A 192 -9.24 11.88 -18.80
CA ILE A 192 -7.78 11.73 -18.87
C ILE A 192 -7.07 13.04 -18.53
N ALA A 193 -7.52 14.17 -19.10
CA ALA A 193 -6.89 15.47 -18.87
C ALA A 193 -6.98 15.90 -17.39
N ASN A 194 -8.13 15.68 -16.75
CA ASN A 194 -8.32 16.03 -15.34
C ASN A 194 -7.53 15.11 -14.38
N GLN A 195 -7.45 13.80 -14.67
CA GLN A 195 -6.62 12.87 -13.90
C GLN A 195 -5.13 13.20 -14.04
N GLN A 196 -4.65 13.55 -15.24
CA GLN A 196 -3.28 14.02 -15.44
C GLN A 196 -3.00 15.33 -14.69
N ALA A 197 -3.93 16.31 -14.74
CA ALA A 197 -3.79 17.57 -14.05
C ALA A 197 -3.72 17.40 -12.53
N TYR A 198 -4.53 16.49 -11.99
CA TYR A 198 -4.50 16.14 -10.58
C TYR A 198 -3.16 15.51 -10.16
N LEU A 199 -2.68 14.52 -10.90
CA LEU A 199 -1.37 13.91 -10.63
C LEU A 199 -0.23 14.93 -10.71
N GLN A 200 -0.26 15.81 -11.72
CA GLN A 200 0.75 16.85 -11.85
C GLN A 200 0.70 17.83 -10.68
N ALA A 201 -0.49 18.25 -10.25
CA ALA A 201 -0.66 19.13 -9.12
C ALA A 201 -0.13 18.53 -7.81
N LEU A 202 -0.38 17.24 -7.56
CA LEU A 202 0.18 16.53 -6.40
C LEU A 202 1.71 16.40 -6.48
N LYS A 203 2.26 16.14 -7.68
CA LYS A 203 3.73 16.13 -7.88
C LYS A 203 4.32 17.51 -7.61
N ASP A 204 3.68 18.58 -8.05
CA ASP A 204 4.13 19.96 -7.82
C ASP A 204 4.11 20.32 -6.32
N LEU A 205 3.27 19.67 -5.53
CA LEU A 205 3.26 19.74 -4.07
C LEU A 205 4.32 18.82 -3.40
N GLY A 206 5.06 18.02 -4.17
CA GLY A 206 6.15 17.17 -3.66
C GLY A 206 5.75 15.73 -3.35
N VAL A 207 4.60 15.24 -3.87
CA VAL A 207 4.25 13.81 -3.81
C VAL A 207 5.26 13.01 -4.61
N ALA A 208 5.82 11.99 -3.99
CA ALA A 208 6.89 11.13 -4.52
C ALA A 208 6.40 9.76 -5.00
N GLY A 209 5.13 9.43 -4.79
CA GLY A 209 4.58 8.17 -5.27
C GLY A 209 3.05 8.13 -5.24
N PHE A 210 2.50 7.15 -5.97
CA PHE A 210 1.07 6.94 -6.11
C PHE A 210 0.72 5.47 -5.99
N ARG A 211 -0.26 5.16 -5.15
CA ARG A 211 -0.97 3.89 -5.19
C ARG A 211 -2.22 4.06 -6.05
N ILE A 212 -2.38 3.24 -7.07
CA ILE A 212 -3.57 3.24 -7.91
C ILE A 212 -4.61 2.33 -7.25
N ASP A 213 -5.63 2.94 -6.67
CA ASP A 213 -6.78 2.24 -6.11
C ASP A 213 -7.52 1.48 -7.20
N ALA A 214 -8.00 0.28 -6.87
CA ALA A 214 -8.80 -0.54 -7.75
C ALA A 214 -8.22 -0.64 -9.19
N ALA A 215 -6.88 -0.74 -9.32
CA ALA A 215 -6.20 -0.79 -10.62
C ALA A 215 -6.66 -1.96 -11.51
N LYS A 216 -7.20 -3.03 -10.92
CA LYS A 216 -7.90 -4.12 -11.60
C LYS A 216 -9.06 -3.64 -12.47
N HIS A 217 -9.70 -2.53 -12.08
CA HIS A 217 -10.88 -1.96 -12.73
C HIS A 217 -10.55 -0.88 -13.76
N LEU A 218 -9.28 -0.54 -13.94
CA LEU A 218 -8.82 0.36 -15.01
C LEU A 218 -8.34 -0.44 -16.22
N SER A 219 -8.80 -0.07 -17.41
CA SER A 219 -8.31 -0.71 -18.62
C SER A 219 -6.84 -0.35 -18.87
N PRO A 220 -6.04 -1.23 -19.52
CA PRO A 220 -4.68 -0.91 -19.91
C PRO A 220 -4.58 0.38 -20.76
N GLU A 221 -5.60 0.66 -21.59
CA GLU A 221 -5.68 1.89 -22.38
C GLU A 221 -5.85 3.13 -21.48
N HIS A 222 -6.71 3.06 -20.47
CA HIS A 222 -6.91 4.14 -19.51
C HIS A 222 -5.60 4.43 -18.76
N ILE A 223 -4.97 3.39 -18.22
CA ILE A 223 -3.69 3.51 -17.53
C ILE A 223 -2.64 4.16 -18.44
N ALA A 224 -2.46 3.67 -19.65
CA ALA A 224 -1.47 4.19 -20.60
C ALA A 224 -1.70 5.67 -20.96
N LYS A 225 -2.96 6.11 -21.05
CA LYS A 225 -3.31 7.50 -21.35
C LYS A 225 -3.05 8.44 -20.17
N VAL A 226 -3.36 8.03 -18.95
CA VAL A 226 -3.19 8.87 -17.75
C VAL A 226 -1.73 8.94 -17.34
N TRP A 227 -1.04 7.81 -17.27
CA TRP A 227 0.30 7.68 -16.73
C TRP A 227 1.37 7.85 -17.83
N THR A 228 1.47 9.07 -18.35
CA THR A 228 2.47 9.44 -19.35
C THR A 228 3.89 9.46 -18.76
N ASP A 229 4.92 9.38 -19.61
CA ASP A 229 6.33 9.45 -19.18
C ASP A 229 6.62 10.66 -18.28
N ASN A 230 5.99 11.81 -18.58
CA ASN A 230 6.16 13.02 -17.76
C ASN A 230 5.57 12.85 -16.36
N ILE A 231 4.40 12.23 -16.25
CA ILE A 231 3.77 11.94 -14.95
C ILE A 231 4.59 10.89 -14.19
N CYS A 232 5.05 9.84 -14.86
CA CYS A 232 5.79 8.73 -14.24
C CYS A 232 7.21 9.12 -13.79
N LYS A 233 7.78 10.18 -14.39
CA LYS A 233 9.15 10.56 -14.11
C LYS A 233 9.37 10.98 -12.66
N GLY A 234 10.25 10.24 -11.95
CA GLY A 234 10.70 10.58 -10.60
C GLY A 234 9.69 10.27 -9.49
N VAL A 235 8.66 9.46 -9.78
CA VAL A 235 7.69 8.99 -8.78
C VAL A 235 7.61 7.47 -8.79
N LYS A 236 7.36 6.88 -7.63
CA LYS A 236 7.00 5.47 -7.48
C LYS A 236 5.52 5.29 -7.80
N ILE A 237 5.19 4.27 -8.59
CA ILE A 237 3.79 3.97 -8.95
C ILE A 237 3.54 2.51 -8.69
N PHE A 238 2.47 2.17 -8.00
CA PHE A 238 2.06 0.80 -7.78
C PHE A 238 0.55 0.63 -7.79
N GLY A 239 0.10 -0.48 -8.33
CA GLY A 239 -1.32 -0.79 -8.48
C GLY A 239 -1.84 -1.76 -7.44
N GLU A 240 -3.09 -1.56 -7.05
CA GLU A 240 -3.83 -2.58 -6.33
C GLU A 240 -4.58 -3.47 -7.32
N ILE A 241 -4.13 -4.72 -7.43
CA ILE A 241 -4.78 -5.73 -8.25
C ILE A 241 -4.95 -6.98 -7.40
N ILE A 242 -6.09 -7.06 -6.74
CA ILE A 242 -6.42 -8.20 -5.87
C ILE A 242 -6.59 -9.44 -6.74
N THR A 243 -5.85 -10.50 -6.41
CA THR A 243 -5.90 -11.80 -7.08
C THR A 243 -6.09 -12.91 -6.07
N ASP A 244 -6.46 -14.11 -6.55
CA ASP A 244 -6.61 -15.33 -5.77
C ASP A 244 -5.29 -16.15 -5.68
N GLY A 245 -4.16 -15.57 -6.05
CA GLY A 245 -2.84 -16.18 -6.03
C GLY A 245 -1.97 -15.78 -7.21
N GLY A 246 -0.91 -16.58 -7.49
CA GLY A 246 0.06 -16.33 -8.54
C GLY A 246 -0.25 -17.03 -9.86
N GLU A 247 0.80 -17.33 -10.64
CA GLU A 247 0.70 -17.95 -11.97
C GLU A 247 -0.20 -19.19 -11.95
N GLY A 248 -1.05 -19.29 -12.99
CA GLY A 248 -2.06 -20.34 -13.12
C GLY A 248 -3.39 -20.04 -12.43
N LYS A 249 -3.50 -18.94 -11.68
CA LYS A 249 -4.76 -18.47 -11.11
C LYS A 249 -5.47 -17.52 -12.08
N ALA A 250 -6.78 -17.64 -12.16
CA ALA A 250 -7.55 -16.94 -13.19
C ALA A 250 -7.44 -15.41 -13.06
N GLU A 251 -7.55 -14.86 -11.87
CA GLU A 251 -7.43 -13.40 -11.66
C GLU A 251 -6.01 -12.89 -11.92
N TYR A 252 -4.98 -13.69 -11.59
CA TYR A 252 -3.61 -13.35 -11.93
C TYR A 252 -3.42 -13.24 -13.45
N GLU A 253 -3.86 -14.25 -14.21
CA GLU A 253 -3.68 -14.28 -15.67
C GLU A 253 -4.49 -13.19 -16.40
N VAL A 254 -5.68 -12.85 -15.87
CA VAL A 254 -6.55 -11.85 -16.51
C VAL A 254 -6.17 -10.42 -16.17
N PHE A 255 -5.68 -10.14 -14.95
CA PHE A 255 -5.52 -8.77 -14.47
C PHE A 255 -4.08 -8.42 -14.08
N LEU A 256 -3.44 -9.16 -13.16
CA LEU A 256 -2.14 -8.78 -12.62
C LEU A 256 -1.02 -8.95 -13.63
N LYS A 257 -0.97 -10.09 -14.31
CA LYS A 257 0.04 -10.36 -15.34
C LYS A 257 0.01 -9.34 -16.49
N PRO A 258 -1.14 -9.03 -17.12
CA PRO A 258 -1.22 -7.98 -18.13
C PRO A 258 -0.79 -6.60 -17.62
N PHE A 259 -1.12 -6.24 -16.38
CA PHE A 259 -0.68 -4.98 -15.76
C PHE A 259 0.85 -4.94 -15.63
N ILE A 260 1.46 -5.98 -15.11
CA ILE A 260 2.92 -6.09 -14.95
C ILE A 260 3.63 -6.10 -16.32
N GLU A 261 3.09 -6.78 -17.33
CA GLU A 261 3.68 -6.87 -18.67
C GLU A 261 3.53 -5.57 -19.49
N SER A 262 2.44 -4.82 -19.28
CA SER A 262 2.15 -3.60 -20.04
C SER A 262 2.68 -2.31 -19.41
N THR A 263 3.14 -2.35 -18.15
CA THR A 263 3.63 -1.19 -17.42
C THR A 263 5.02 -1.44 -16.82
N THR A 264 5.65 -0.37 -16.34
CA THR A 264 6.84 -0.45 -15.47
C THR A 264 6.49 -0.27 -13.99
N PHE A 265 5.21 -0.30 -13.64
CA PHE A 265 4.72 -0.03 -12.29
C PHE A 265 4.87 -1.24 -11.39
N ASP A 266 5.03 -0.98 -10.11
CA ASP A 266 4.96 -2.00 -9.08
C ASP A 266 3.50 -2.40 -8.81
N ALA A 267 3.29 -3.46 -8.06
CA ALA A 267 1.96 -3.86 -7.59
C ALA A 267 2.04 -4.47 -6.20
N TYR A 268 0.92 -4.47 -5.49
CA TYR A 268 0.77 -5.31 -4.30
C TYR A 268 1.00 -6.78 -4.67
N ASP A 269 1.90 -7.44 -3.94
CA ASP A 269 2.24 -8.85 -4.17
C ASP A 269 1.19 -9.78 -3.51
N PHE A 270 -0.02 -9.78 -4.06
CA PHE A 270 -1.07 -10.72 -3.65
C PHE A 270 -0.67 -12.19 -3.85
N PRO A 271 0.07 -12.59 -4.92
CA PRO A 271 0.63 -13.93 -5.02
C PRO A 271 1.41 -14.36 -3.77
N LEU A 272 2.39 -13.55 -3.34
CA LEU A 272 3.17 -13.81 -2.13
C LEU A 272 2.29 -13.81 -0.88
N PHE A 273 1.40 -12.83 -0.74
CA PHE A 273 0.47 -12.77 0.39
C PHE A 273 -0.34 -14.05 0.56
N HIS A 274 -0.91 -14.59 -0.53
CA HIS A 274 -1.65 -15.85 -0.48
C HIS A 274 -0.78 -17.05 -0.10
N ARG A 275 0.50 -17.08 -0.52
CA ARG A 275 1.44 -18.11 -0.07
C ARG A 275 1.72 -18.01 1.42
N LEU A 276 1.96 -16.82 1.93
CA LEU A 276 2.17 -16.58 3.36
C LEU A 276 0.92 -16.91 4.17
N LEU A 277 -0.26 -16.53 3.69
CA LEU A 277 -1.53 -16.88 4.30
C LEU A 277 -1.70 -18.40 4.41
N ASN A 278 -1.42 -19.15 3.33
CA ASN A 278 -1.50 -20.61 3.32
C ASN A 278 -0.53 -21.25 4.33
N VAL A 279 0.69 -20.74 4.42
CA VAL A 279 1.71 -21.27 5.34
C VAL A 279 1.40 -20.95 6.79
N PHE A 280 1.12 -19.69 7.10
CA PHE A 280 1.01 -19.25 8.49
C PHE A 280 -0.38 -19.39 9.08
N LYS A 281 -1.44 -19.33 8.26
CA LYS A 281 -2.83 -19.48 8.72
C LYS A 281 -3.39 -20.87 8.46
N HIS A 282 -3.09 -21.45 7.30
CA HIS A 282 -3.65 -22.74 6.89
C HIS A 282 -2.67 -23.91 7.04
N ALA A 283 -1.58 -23.70 7.78
CA ALA A 283 -0.59 -24.70 8.18
C ALA A 283 0.07 -25.48 7.03
N HIS A 284 0.17 -24.88 5.82
CA HIS A 284 0.98 -25.47 4.76
C HIS A 284 2.46 -25.48 5.15
N SER A 285 3.24 -26.40 4.55
CA SER A 285 4.67 -26.52 4.81
C SER A 285 5.44 -25.23 4.50
N MET A 286 6.42 -24.87 5.36
CA MET A 286 7.37 -23.78 5.09
C MET A 286 8.19 -24.02 3.82
N THR A 287 8.36 -25.29 3.41
CA THR A 287 9.04 -25.64 2.14
C THR A 287 8.34 -25.05 0.92
N SER A 288 7.04 -24.73 1.01
CA SER A 288 6.29 -24.09 -0.07
C SER A 288 6.64 -22.61 -0.29
N LEU A 289 7.49 -22.03 0.58
CA LEU A 289 8.04 -20.69 0.41
C LEU A 289 9.39 -20.68 -0.33
N LEU A 290 9.85 -21.84 -0.77
CA LEU A 290 11.05 -21.95 -1.58
C LEU A 290 10.72 -21.77 -3.06
N ASP A 291 11.67 -21.17 -3.81
CA ASP A 291 11.60 -21.03 -5.26
C ASP A 291 10.33 -20.30 -5.80
N LEU A 292 9.76 -19.39 -5.00
CA LEU A 292 8.51 -18.69 -5.32
C LEU A 292 8.56 -17.96 -6.68
N HIS A 293 9.68 -17.29 -7.00
CA HIS A 293 9.88 -16.62 -8.28
C HIS A 293 9.84 -17.59 -9.46
N GLN A 294 10.48 -18.77 -9.32
CA GLN A 294 10.49 -19.78 -10.38
C GLN A 294 9.12 -20.41 -10.60
N GLN A 295 8.29 -20.41 -9.56
CA GLN A 295 6.92 -20.94 -9.58
C GLN A 295 5.87 -19.89 -9.96
N GLY A 296 6.26 -18.62 -10.20
CA GLY A 296 5.32 -17.53 -10.46
C GLY A 296 4.38 -17.23 -9.29
N GLN A 297 4.81 -17.50 -8.06
CA GLN A 297 4.00 -17.36 -6.84
C GLN A 297 4.36 -16.14 -6.00
N CYS A 298 5.17 -15.26 -6.54
CA CYS A 298 5.44 -13.89 -6.08
C CYS A 298 5.82 -13.03 -7.29
N LEU A 299 5.78 -11.72 -7.13
CA LEU A 299 6.30 -10.77 -8.11
C LEU A 299 7.85 -10.70 -8.04
N ASP A 300 8.47 -10.13 -9.07
CA ASP A 300 9.88 -9.73 -9.00
C ASP A 300 10.05 -8.71 -7.86
N ASP A 301 11.07 -8.89 -7.01
CA ASP A 301 11.30 -8.06 -5.83
C ASP A 301 11.35 -6.55 -6.14
N LYS A 302 11.84 -6.19 -7.33
CA LYS A 302 11.91 -4.78 -7.77
C LYS A 302 10.55 -4.17 -8.09
N ARG A 303 9.54 -5.01 -8.20
CA ARG A 303 8.17 -4.65 -8.58
C ARG A 303 7.14 -5.00 -7.51
N ALA A 304 7.57 -5.62 -6.41
CA ALA A 304 6.73 -6.14 -5.36
C ALA A 304 6.54 -5.11 -4.23
N ILE A 305 5.29 -4.75 -3.95
CA ILE A 305 4.90 -4.14 -2.68
C ILE A 305 4.39 -5.27 -1.79
N THR A 306 5.20 -5.67 -0.82
CA THR A 306 4.90 -6.81 0.05
C THR A 306 4.18 -6.36 1.32
N PHE A 307 3.28 -7.17 1.85
CA PHE A 307 2.45 -6.81 3.00
C PHE A 307 1.98 -8.04 3.78
N ALA A 308 1.72 -7.85 5.06
CA ALA A 308 0.99 -8.81 5.91
C ALA A 308 -0.49 -8.45 6.00
N VAL A 309 -0.81 -7.16 5.94
CA VAL A 309 -2.16 -6.59 6.05
C VAL A 309 -2.27 -5.40 5.11
N THR A 310 -3.36 -5.34 4.32
CA THR A 310 -3.84 -4.12 3.67
C THR A 310 -5.04 -3.59 4.44
N HIS A 311 -5.46 -2.36 4.18
CA HIS A 311 -6.63 -1.78 4.86
C HIS A 311 -7.94 -2.54 4.59
N ASP A 312 -8.08 -3.20 3.44
CA ASP A 312 -9.28 -3.98 3.11
C ASP A 312 -9.44 -5.22 3.98
N ILE A 313 -8.34 -5.87 4.38
CA ILE A 313 -8.41 -7.13 5.13
C ILE A 313 -9.19 -6.99 6.44
N PRO A 314 -8.93 -5.99 7.32
CA PRO A 314 -9.73 -5.79 8.52
C PRO A 314 -11.04 -5.04 8.30
N ASN A 315 -11.14 -4.20 7.27
CA ASN A 315 -12.25 -3.25 7.14
C ASN A 315 -13.34 -3.69 6.14
N ASN A 316 -13.06 -4.70 5.31
CA ASN A 316 -14.01 -5.20 4.31
C ASN A 316 -14.40 -6.65 4.64
N ASP A 317 -15.68 -6.89 4.90
CA ASP A 317 -16.19 -8.22 5.30
C ASP A 317 -15.82 -9.34 4.32
N VAL A 318 -15.67 -9.02 3.03
CA VAL A 318 -15.26 -9.98 1.99
C VAL A 318 -13.87 -10.55 2.26
N PHE A 319 -12.96 -9.76 2.86
CA PHE A 319 -11.56 -10.14 3.08
C PHE A 319 -11.23 -10.49 4.54
N ARG A 320 -12.14 -10.28 5.50
CA ARG A 320 -11.88 -10.56 6.94
C ARG A 320 -11.45 -12.01 7.22
N ASN A 321 -11.85 -12.96 6.40
CA ASN A 321 -11.40 -14.35 6.50
C ASN A 321 -9.90 -14.53 6.22
N GLN A 322 -9.24 -13.56 5.61
CA GLN A 322 -7.79 -13.56 5.34
C GLN A 322 -6.98 -12.95 6.49
N MET A 323 -7.61 -12.37 7.49
CA MET A 323 -6.94 -11.75 8.63
C MET A 323 -6.12 -12.77 9.42
N LEU A 324 -4.84 -12.46 9.63
CA LEU A 324 -3.91 -13.24 10.43
C LEU A 324 -4.13 -12.95 11.93
N SER A 325 -3.78 -13.88 12.82
CA SER A 325 -3.64 -13.55 14.24
C SER A 325 -2.43 -12.63 14.45
N PRO A 326 -2.34 -11.88 15.57
CA PRO A 326 -1.19 -11.02 15.83
C PRO A 326 0.15 -11.76 15.75
N GLN A 327 0.20 -13.00 16.23
CA GLN A 327 1.40 -13.81 16.19
C GLN A 327 1.75 -14.30 14.77
N GLN A 328 0.75 -14.70 13.99
CA GLN A 328 0.95 -15.05 12.58
C GLN A 328 1.42 -13.85 11.76
N GLU A 329 0.86 -12.67 12.00
CA GLU A 329 1.27 -11.42 11.37
C GLU A 329 2.73 -11.08 11.68
N GLN A 330 3.16 -11.26 12.93
CA GLN A 330 4.56 -11.08 13.32
C GLN A 330 5.51 -12.03 12.57
N LEU A 331 5.13 -13.31 12.40
CA LEU A 331 5.92 -14.27 11.61
C LEU A 331 5.96 -13.90 10.13
N VAL A 332 4.86 -13.40 9.58
CA VAL A 332 4.81 -12.89 8.20
C VAL A 332 5.75 -11.68 8.04
N TYR A 333 5.74 -10.72 8.95
CA TYR A 333 6.70 -9.62 8.92
C TYR A 333 8.14 -10.10 9.08
N CYS A 334 8.38 -11.12 9.91
CA CYS A 334 9.71 -11.73 10.01
C CYS A 334 10.18 -12.31 8.65
N TYR A 335 9.27 -12.94 7.90
CA TYR A 335 9.56 -13.40 6.55
C TYR A 335 9.77 -12.23 5.57
N LEU A 336 8.84 -11.29 5.51
CA LEU A 336 8.87 -10.16 4.55
C LEU A 336 10.11 -9.29 4.74
N LEU A 337 10.43 -8.95 5.99
CA LEU A 337 11.56 -8.08 6.33
C LEU A 337 12.90 -8.80 6.41
N GLY A 338 12.89 -10.14 6.49
CA GLY A 338 14.10 -10.94 6.59
C GLY A 338 14.48 -11.70 5.33
N CYS A 339 13.51 -12.21 4.58
CA CYS A 339 13.72 -13.13 3.49
C CYS A 339 13.41 -12.56 2.09
N SER A 340 12.54 -11.54 2.00
CA SER A 340 12.17 -10.86 0.74
C SER A 340 12.96 -9.57 0.53
N ASP A 341 13.14 -9.17 -0.71
CA ASP A 341 13.74 -7.90 -1.12
C ASP A 341 12.72 -6.95 -1.79
N GLY A 342 11.42 -7.26 -1.75
CA GLY A 342 10.35 -6.34 -2.14
C GLY A 342 10.20 -5.17 -1.15
N ALA A 343 9.46 -4.12 -1.53
CA ALA A 343 9.18 -2.98 -0.67
C ALA A 343 8.08 -3.33 0.35
N PRO A 344 8.40 -3.47 1.65
CA PRO A 344 7.41 -3.84 2.65
C PRO A 344 6.50 -2.67 3.01
N LEU A 345 5.19 -2.91 2.98
CA LEU A 345 4.17 -1.99 3.42
C LEU A 345 3.67 -2.42 4.82
N ILE A 346 3.79 -1.53 5.77
CA ILE A 346 3.38 -1.73 7.17
C ILE A 346 2.08 -0.97 7.41
N TYR A 347 1.01 -1.72 7.66
CA TYR A 347 -0.31 -1.15 7.92
C TYR A 347 -0.46 -0.60 9.34
N THR A 348 -1.12 0.55 9.46
CA THR A 348 -1.59 1.10 10.74
C THR A 348 -2.86 1.91 10.52
N ASP A 349 -3.76 1.85 11.50
CA ASP A 349 -4.97 2.68 11.54
C ASP A 349 -5.13 3.34 12.94
N LEU A 350 -6.11 4.22 13.06
CA LEU A 350 -6.49 4.83 14.34
C LEU A 350 -7.75 4.15 14.91
N ASN A 351 -7.76 2.80 14.91
CA ASN A 351 -8.91 1.97 15.28
C ASN A 351 -10.08 2.04 14.27
N THR A 352 -9.81 2.36 13.02
CA THR A 352 -10.83 2.37 11.95
C THR A 352 -11.47 1.01 11.77
N SER A 353 -10.69 -0.07 11.91
CA SER A 353 -11.13 -1.46 11.82
C SER A 353 -11.99 -1.93 13.00
N ASN A 354 -11.92 -1.27 14.15
CA ASN A 354 -12.51 -1.71 15.43
C ASN A 354 -12.00 -3.08 15.91
N ASP A 355 -10.87 -3.56 15.39
CA ASP A 355 -10.24 -4.79 15.85
C ASP A 355 -9.35 -4.51 17.07
N LEU A 356 -9.52 -5.33 18.11
CA LEU A 356 -8.78 -5.19 19.34
C LEU A 356 -7.76 -6.33 19.51
N ASP A 357 -6.67 -6.03 20.16
CA ASP A 357 -5.70 -7.03 20.61
C ASP A 357 -6.22 -7.83 21.84
N ALA A 358 -5.42 -8.78 22.32
CA ALA A 358 -5.78 -9.61 23.47
C ALA A 358 -5.93 -8.83 24.79
N LEU A 359 -5.44 -7.60 24.85
CA LEU A 359 -5.53 -6.71 26.01
C LEU A 359 -6.68 -5.70 25.88
N GLY A 360 -7.37 -5.70 24.73
CA GLY A 360 -8.50 -4.79 24.44
C GLY A 360 -8.08 -3.43 23.89
N TYR A 361 -6.86 -3.27 23.42
CA TYR A 361 -6.40 -2.07 22.71
C TYR A 361 -6.58 -2.20 21.21
N PRO A 362 -6.77 -1.08 20.46
CA PRO A 362 -6.82 -1.08 19.01
C PRO A 362 -5.58 -1.74 18.40
N ARG A 363 -5.79 -2.79 17.60
CA ARG A 363 -4.74 -3.71 17.18
C ARG A 363 -3.60 -3.03 16.41
N TRP A 364 -3.92 -2.12 15.50
CA TRP A 364 -2.92 -1.50 14.62
C TRP A 364 -2.62 -0.03 14.96
N GLU A 365 -3.24 0.56 15.99
CA GLU A 365 -2.97 1.94 16.37
C GLU A 365 -1.51 2.17 16.79
N GLN A 366 -0.93 1.20 17.51
CA GLN A 366 0.42 1.29 18.06
C GLN A 366 1.42 0.32 17.41
N SER A 367 0.97 -0.59 16.54
CA SER A 367 1.79 -1.67 15.98
C SER A 367 2.97 -1.16 15.15
N TRP A 368 2.81 -0.06 14.43
CA TRP A 368 3.81 0.53 13.55
C TRP A 368 5.12 0.96 14.25
N HIS A 369 5.10 1.09 15.57
CA HIS A 369 6.29 1.41 16.38
C HIS A 369 6.62 0.34 17.43
N ASP A 370 6.08 -0.87 17.26
CA ASP A 370 6.46 -2.02 18.10
C ASP A 370 7.96 -2.30 17.97
N THR A 371 8.62 -2.57 19.11
CA THR A 371 10.07 -2.75 19.14
C THR A 371 10.55 -3.90 18.27
N SER A 372 9.79 -5.00 18.19
CA SER A 372 10.15 -6.16 17.36
C SER A 372 10.06 -5.81 15.89
N LEU A 373 8.99 -5.14 15.47
CA LEU A 373 8.81 -4.67 14.09
C LEU A 373 9.93 -3.70 13.68
N ILE A 374 10.28 -2.75 14.54
CA ILE A 374 11.35 -1.79 14.26
C ILE A 374 12.71 -2.48 14.09
N LYS A 375 12.99 -3.49 14.92
CA LYS A 375 14.20 -4.31 14.73
C LYS A 375 14.18 -5.08 13.41
N MET A 376 13.03 -5.60 12.97
CA MET A 376 12.87 -6.25 11.67
C MET A 376 13.09 -5.26 10.51
N ILE A 377 12.58 -4.04 10.60
CA ILE A 377 12.82 -2.97 9.62
C ILE A 377 14.31 -2.64 9.52
N GLN A 378 14.99 -2.48 10.65
CA GLN A 378 16.42 -2.21 10.71
C GLN A 378 17.24 -3.37 10.14
N PHE A 379 16.82 -4.61 10.41
CA PHE A 379 17.42 -5.80 9.81
C PHE A 379 17.26 -5.79 8.28
N HIS A 380 16.04 -5.57 7.79
CA HIS A 380 15.75 -5.48 6.35
C HIS A 380 16.70 -4.52 5.64
N LYS A 381 16.87 -3.31 6.18
CA LYS A 381 17.78 -2.31 5.59
C LYS A 381 19.23 -2.74 5.51
N GLN A 382 19.67 -3.61 6.41
CA GLN A 382 21.07 -4.12 6.39
C GLN A 382 21.25 -5.27 5.42
N VAL A 383 20.24 -6.12 5.25
CA VAL A 383 20.35 -7.32 4.42
C VAL A 383 19.81 -7.14 3.00
N HIS A 384 19.02 -6.08 2.75
CA HIS A 384 18.37 -5.84 1.46
C HIS A 384 19.37 -5.93 0.29
N GLY A 385 18.95 -6.63 -0.78
CA GLY A 385 19.77 -6.87 -1.98
C GLY A 385 20.93 -7.84 -1.79
N SER A 386 21.11 -8.43 -0.59
CA SER A 386 22.12 -9.45 -0.36
C SER A 386 21.61 -10.82 -0.83
N PRO A 387 22.53 -11.75 -1.21
CA PRO A 387 22.14 -13.12 -1.56
C PRO A 387 21.32 -13.79 -0.47
N VAL A 388 20.38 -14.65 -0.89
CA VAL A 388 19.53 -15.48 -0.04
C VAL A 388 19.95 -16.92 -0.18
N GLN A 389 20.27 -17.60 0.92
CA GLN A 389 20.63 -19.01 0.93
C GLN A 389 19.79 -19.75 1.99
N VAL A 390 19.10 -20.80 1.59
CA VAL A 390 18.36 -21.67 2.51
C VAL A 390 19.36 -22.56 3.26
N LEU A 391 19.37 -22.46 4.59
CA LEU A 391 20.18 -23.32 5.46
C LEU A 391 19.39 -24.56 5.92
N GLU A 392 18.11 -24.35 6.26
CA GLU A 392 17.21 -25.39 6.69
C GLU A 392 15.79 -25.07 6.28
N SER A 393 15.03 -26.09 5.87
CA SER A 393 13.59 -25.95 5.59
C SER A 393 12.90 -27.27 5.89
N THR A 394 11.89 -27.18 6.74
CA THR A 394 10.98 -28.30 7.10
C THR A 394 9.53 -27.89 6.94
N ASP A 395 8.58 -28.65 7.44
CA ASP A 395 7.18 -28.27 7.44
C ASP A 395 6.91 -27.04 8.31
N ASP A 396 7.65 -26.88 9.41
CA ASP A 396 7.41 -25.82 10.40
C ASP A 396 8.54 -24.79 10.50
N VAL A 397 9.73 -25.11 10.03
CA VAL A 397 10.93 -24.28 10.22
C VAL A 397 11.51 -23.84 8.89
N LEU A 398 11.93 -22.58 8.84
CA LEU A 398 12.71 -22.02 7.74
C LEU A 398 13.89 -21.23 8.32
N VAL A 399 15.10 -21.54 7.84
CA VAL A 399 16.32 -20.83 8.21
C VAL A 399 17.00 -20.32 6.96
N ILE A 400 17.20 -19.01 6.89
CA ILE A 400 17.80 -18.31 5.75
C ILE A 400 19.07 -17.59 6.20
N LEU A 401 20.14 -17.77 5.43
CA LEU A 401 21.33 -16.91 5.47
C LEU A 401 21.16 -15.76 4.47
N ARG A 402 21.36 -14.54 4.93
CA ARG A 402 21.51 -13.35 4.10
C ARG A 402 23.00 -13.07 3.93
N GLY A 403 23.44 -12.88 2.69
CA GLY A 403 24.85 -12.83 2.30
C GLY A 403 25.34 -14.16 1.74
N THR A 404 26.64 -14.41 1.85
CA THR A 404 27.27 -15.70 1.47
C THR A 404 27.95 -16.34 2.68
N GLU A 405 28.33 -17.62 2.58
CA GLU A 405 29.07 -18.28 3.67
C GLU A 405 30.39 -17.59 3.99
N GLU A 406 31.06 -16.99 2.98
CA GLU A 406 32.31 -16.23 3.16
C GLU A 406 32.06 -14.81 3.71
N LYS A 407 30.90 -14.23 3.43
CA LYS A 407 30.48 -12.90 3.87
C LYS A 407 29.03 -12.93 4.34
N PRO A 408 28.75 -13.54 5.49
CA PRO A 408 27.43 -13.53 6.07
C PRO A 408 27.10 -12.12 6.56
N ILE A 409 25.84 -11.71 6.41
CA ILE A 409 25.32 -10.43 6.90
C ILE A 409 24.33 -10.68 8.02
N GLY A 410 23.42 -11.64 7.83
CA GLY A 410 22.44 -11.98 8.84
C GLY A 410 21.84 -13.37 8.63
N ILE A 411 21.15 -13.85 9.65
CA ILE A 411 20.35 -15.08 9.62
C ILE A 411 18.94 -14.75 10.07
N VAL A 412 17.96 -15.33 9.39
CA VAL A 412 16.55 -15.33 9.78
C VAL A 412 16.15 -16.78 10.04
N ALA A 413 15.59 -17.05 11.20
CA ALA A 413 15.05 -18.34 11.56
C ALA A 413 13.59 -18.19 12.02
N ILE A 414 12.67 -18.91 11.39
CA ILE A 414 11.24 -18.84 11.65
C ILE A 414 10.75 -20.24 11.99
N ASN A 415 10.07 -20.37 13.13
CA ASN A 415 9.35 -21.57 13.55
C ASN A 415 7.86 -21.25 13.70
N LYS A 416 7.02 -21.75 12.79
CA LYS A 416 5.57 -21.65 12.91
C LYS A 416 4.92 -22.78 13.69
N GLY A 417 5.70 -23.81 14.03
CA GLY A 417 5.23 -25.00 14.75
C GLY A 417 4.88 -24.71 16.20
N SER A 418 4.20 -25.68 16.83
CA SER A 418 3.77 -25.63 18.23
C SER A 418 4.84 -26.10 19.22
N GLU A 419 5.96 -26.61 18.74
CA GLU A 419 7.06 -27.14 19.55
C GLU A 419 8.33 -26.34 19.32
N GLU A 420 9.15 -26.24 20.37
CA GLU A 420 10.51 -25.71 20.29
C GLU A 420 11.39 -26.61 19.41
N CYS A 421 12.28 -26.03 18.65
CA CYS A 421 13.27 -26.75 17.88
C CYS A 421 14.68 -26.19 18.07
N HIS A 422 15.70 -27.01 17.67
CA HIS A 422 17.08 -26.60 17.72
C HIS A 422 17.66 -26.62 16.31
N ILE A 423 18.22 -25.48 15.90
CA ILE A 423 18.89 -25.33 14.61
C ILE A 423 20.39 -25.22 14.79
N THR A 424 21.15 -25.81 13.87
CA THR A 424 22.62 -25.70 13.84
C THR A 424 23.03 -24.60 12.89
N LEU A 425 23.73 -23.60 13.42
CA LEU A 425 24.25 -22.50 12.62
C LEU A 425 25.55 -22.87 11.89
N PRO A 426 25.90 -22.23 10.76
CA PRO A 426 27.18 -22.44 10.07
C PRO A 426 28.38 -22.20 10.99
N THR A 427 29.51 -22.82 10.69
CA THR A 427 30.70 -22.94 11.55
C THR A 427 31.42 -21.64 11.94
N ASN A 428 31.11 -20.50 11.33
CA ASN A 428 31.76 -19.19 11.61
C ASN A 428 30.97 -18.31 12.59
N GLN A 429 30.46 -18.87 13.65
CA GLN A 429 29.43 -18.33 14.54
C GLN A 429 29.83 -17.16 15.43
N ASN A 430 31.10 -16.99 15.73
CA ASN A 430 31.56 -15.85 16.55
C ASN A 430 31.30 -14.48 15.90
N GLN A 431 30.65 -14.47 14.73
CA GLN A 431 30.32 -13.27 13.97
C GLN A 431 28.89 -12.79 14.16
N PHE A 432 27.98 -13.65 14.67
CA PHE A 432 26.57 -13.28 14.78
C PHE A 432 26.20 -12.85 16.20
N ASN A 433 25.45 -11.77 16.27
CA ASN A 433 24.81 -11.28 17.50
C ASN A 433 23.29 -11.44 17.36
N VAL A 434 22.61 -11.75 18.47
CA VAL A 434 21.16 -11.77 18.51
C VAL A 434 20.65 -10.35 18.30
N TRP A 435 19.90 -10.15 17.21
CA TRP A 435 19.29 -8.87 16.88
C TRP A 435 17.82 -8.81 17.34
N LEU A 436 17.08 -9.89 17.11
CA LEU A 436 15.69 -10.06 17.49
C LEU A 436 15.44 -11.48 18.00
N GLY A 437 14.75 -11.62 19.12
CA GLY A 437 14.37 -12.90 19.71
C GLY A 437 15.56 -13.68 20.30
N GLY A 438 15.28 -14.77 20.99
CA GLY A 438 16.31 -15.69 21.53
C GLY A 438 17.11 -15.17 22.72
N ASP A 439 17.81 -16.09 23.34
CA ASP A 439 18.82 -15.81 24.38
C ASP A 439 20.20 -15.66 23.74
N ASP A 440 21.18 -15.17 24.50
CA ASP A 440 22.56 -15.00 24.03
C ASP A 440 23.10 -16.25 23.35
N LEU A 441 23.68 -16.09 22.16
CA LEU A 441 24.31 -17.15 21.37
C LEU A 441 25.56 -17.67 22.07
N LEU A 442 25.42 -18.70 22.86
CA LEU A 442 26.59 -19.30 23.56
C LEU A 442 27.16 -20.53 22.84
N ARG A 443 26.55 -21.04 21.74
CA ARG A 443 26.95 -22.30 21.07
C ARG A 443 26.51 -22.36 19.60
N GLN A 444 26.95 -23.39 18.88
CA GLN A 444 26.57 -23.73 17.49
C GLN A 444 25.07 -24.07 17.30
N THR A 445 24.32 -24.15 18.34
CA THR A 445 22.90 -24.49 18.32
C THR A 445 22.09 -23.33 18.84
N LEU A 446 21.17 -22.84 18.04
CA LEU A 446 20.17 -21.84 18.40
C LEU A 446 18.88 -22.57 18.77
N THR A 447 18.35 -22.26 19.95
CA THR A 447 17.00 -22.69 20.32
C THR A 447 15.98 -21.73 19.72
N LEU A 448 15.06 -22.27 18.97
CA LEU A 448 13.99 -21.53 18.29
C LEU A 448 12.66 -21.90 18.94
N PRO A 449 12.08 -21.04 19.78
CA PRO A 449 10.82 -21.33 20.44
C PRO A 449 9.67 -21.59 19.46
N ALA A 450 8.61 -22.22 19.95
CA ALA A 450 7.38 -22.39 19.18
C ALA A 450 6.84 -21.04 18.72
N GLN A 451 6.31 -20.97 17.52
CA GLN A 451 5.67 -19.78 16.92
C GLN A 451 6.50 -18.50 17.08
N SER A 452 7.77 -18.57 16.77
CA SER A 452 8.71 -17.46 16.93
C SER A 452 9.57 -17.22 15.70
N GLY A 453 10.08 -15.99 15.60
CA GLY A 453 11.09 -15.58 14.63
C GLY A 453 12.31 -15.00 15.33
N ILE A 454 13.50 -15.38 14.87
CA ILE A 454 14.78 -14.87 15.37
C ILE A 454 15.57 -14.27 14.21
N MET A 455 16.20 -13.14 14.46
CA MET A 455 17.11 -12.49 13.52
C MET A 455 18.46 -12.28 14.17
N LEU A 456 19.51 -12.62 13.44
CA LEU A 456 20.91 -12.45 13.86
C LEU A 456 21.63 -11.55 12.85
N LEU A 457 22.49 -10.66 13.31
CA LEU A 457 23.37 -9.82 12.49
C LEU A 457 24.83 -10.07 12.83
N THR A 458 25.74 -9.91 11.84
CA THR A 458 27.20 -10.00 12.01
C THR A 458 27.79 -8.78 12.68
#